data_b76629a1532bb6b172538783fe5584f3
#
_entry.id   b76629a1532bb6b172538783fe5584f3
#
_cell.length_a   1.000
_cell.length_b   1.000
_cell.length_c   1.000
_cell.angle_alpha   90.00
_cell.angle_beta   90.00
_cell.angle_gamma   90.00
#
_symmetry.space_group_name_H-M   'P 1'
#
loop_
_entity.id
_entity.type
_entity.pdbx_description
1 polymer ?
#
loop_
_entity_poly.entity_id
_entity_poly.type
_entity_poly.pdbx_seq_one_letter_code
_entity_poly.pdbx_strand_id
1 'polypeptide(L)'
;MPNRLLITNVSIARMDQPDDGYGLMTHAALLIQDGKIEWLGSVSDIPAGLGEPEELDACGRLLTPALIDCHTHIVHGGNRAREFEMRLEGASYEEIARAGGGIISTVTATRETDEAALLQDALKRADALIAEGVGLIEIKSGYGLDVETELKMLRVARAIERERPVRVVTSFLGAHAVPKGADADFYIDKVCIPALEAAHKEGLVDAVDGFCEGIAFDTVQMGRLFERARQLDIPVKLHAEQLSNIGGTKLAASYNALSIDHVEYADKTDIAAMAKAGSVAVLLPGAFYTLHETQKPFVEAFRSESVPIAVATDWNPGSSPMGSLLLAMNMSCTLFGLTPVEALAGTTRNAARALGLKDCGIVAPGKRADLAIWDVLEPAELSYRFGVNPLHRRIFGGRL
;
A
#
# COMPACT_ATOMS: atom_id res chain seq x y z
N MET A 1 -22.15 14.90 -23.56
CA MET A 1 -20.86 15.38 -24.10
C MET A 1 -19.76 14.63 -23.38
N PRO A 2 -18.62 14.32 -23.98
CA PRO A 2 -17.50 13.71 -23.27
C PRO A 2 -17.11 14.63 -22.10
N ASN A 3 -16.84 14.04 -20.93
CA ASN A 3 -16.39 14.81 -19.76
C ASN A 3 -14.92 15.19 -20.00
N ARG A 4 -14.64 16.45 -20.34
CA ARG A 4 -13.32 16.98 -20.62
C ARG A 4 -12.91 17.98 -19.56
N LEU A 5 -11.71 17.83 -19.02
CA LEU A 5 -11.09 18.75 -18.08
C LEU A 5 -9.71 19.15 -18.61
N LEU A 6 -9.50 20.46 -18.79
CA LEU A 6 -8.20 21.03 -19.14
C LEU A 6 -7.59 21.68 -17.90
N ILE A 7 -6.44 21.21 -17.48
CA ILE A 7 -5.66 21.78 -16.38
C ILE A 7 -4.51 22.58 -16.99
N THR A 8 -4.40 23.85 -16.61
CA THR A 8 -3.39 24.78 -17.12
C THR A 8 -2.54 25.35 -15.99
N ASN A 9 -1.46 26.04 -16.35
CA ASN A 9 -0.58 26.73 -15.40
C ASN A 9 -0.14 25.81 -14.25
N VAL A 10 0.44 24.67 -14.61
CA VAL A 10 0.80 23.59 -13.68
C VAL A 10 2.25 23.14 -13.89
N SER A 11 2.91 22.73 -12.81
CA SER A 11 4.17 21.98 -12.85
C SER A 11 3.85 20.51 -12.63
N ILE A 12 4.21 19.62 -13.56
CA ILE A 12 3.84 18.20 -13.53
C ILE A 12 5.06 17.35 -13.19
N ALA A 13 5.05 16.66 -12.08
CA ALA A 13 5.98 15.56 -11.80
C ALA A 13 5.38 14.27 -12.39
N ARG A 14 5.84 13.89 -13.57
CA ARG A 14 5.24 12.78 -14.35
C ARG A 14 5.48 11.41 -13.73
N MET A 15 6.57 11.24 -13.00
CA MET A 15 6.99 9.98 -12.38
C MET A 15 7.16 8.81 -13.39
N ASP A 16 7.34 9.11 -14.68
CA ASP A 16 7.46 8.15 -15.78
C ASP A 16 8.91 7.80 -16.15
N GLN A 17 9.88 8.48 -15.55
CA GLN A 17 11.32 8.25 -15.77
C GLN A 17 11.87 7.38 -14.62
N PRO A 18 12.29 6.13 -14.89
CA PRO A 18 12.81 5.26 -13.83
C PRO A 18 14.16 5.75 -13.26
N ASP A 19 15.01 6.37 -14.08
CA ASP A 19 16.40 6.68 -13.73
C ASP A 19 16.68 8.17 -13.49
N ASP A 20 15.78 9.09 -13.89
CA ASP A 20 16.05 10.53 -13.97
C ASP A 20 15.06 11.40 -13.15
N GLY A 21 14.79 11.03 -11.93
CA GLY A 21 14.08 11.92 -11.03
C GLY A 21 12.56 11.94 -11.26
N TYR A 22 11.99 13.14 -11.16
CA TYR A 22 10.53 13.33 -11.17
C TYR A 22 9.90 13.35 -12.57
N GLY A 23 10.69 13.47 -13.64
CA GLY A 23 10.17 13.78 -14.97
C GLY A 23 9.43 15.11 -14.99
N LEU A 24 10.00 16.16 -14.36
CA LEU A 24 9.35 17.44 -14.11
C LEU A 24 9.12 18.22 -15.42
N MET A 25 7.88 18.65 -15.65
CA MET A 25 7.49 19.59 -16.70
C MET A 25 6.92 20.85 -16.07
N THR A 26 7.56 21.99 -16.31
CA THR A 26 7.06 23.32 -15.89
C THR A 26 6.26 23.98 -17.02
N HIS A 27 5.42 24.97 -16.66
CA HIS A 27 4.56 25.66 -17.63
C HIS A 27 3.74 24.70 -18.51
N ALA A 28 3.24 23.64 -17.87
CA ALA A 28 2.55 22.56 -18.52
C ALA A 28 1.03 22.75 -18.55
N ALA A 29 0.39 22.00 -19.43
CA ALA A 29 -1.05 21.76 -19.41
C ALA A 29 -1.33 20.27 -19.61
N LEU A 30 -2.49 19.83 -19.15
CA LEU A 30 -2.95 18.45 -19.18
C LEU A 30 -4.42 18.42 -19.60
N LEU A 31 -4.76 17.61 -20.59
CA LEU A 31 -6.14 17.34 -21.00
C LEU A 31 -6.57 15.96 -20.50
N ILE A 32 -7.68 15.93 -19.82
CA ILE A 32 -8.35 14.70 -19.37
C ILE A 32 -9.64 14.53 -20.19
N GLN A 33 -9.87 13.32 -20.65
CA GLN A 33 -11.12 12.93 -21.29
C GLN A 33 -11.58 11.56 -20.79
N ASP A 34 -12.84 11.47 -20.36
CA ASP A 34 -13.48 10.22 -19.94
C ASP A 34 -12.65 9.45 -18.88
N GLY A 35 -12.07 10.19 -17.92
CA GLY A 35 -11.31 9.63 -16.81
C GLY A 35 -9.86 9.24 -17.13
N LYS A 36 -9.39 9.52 -18.34
CA LYS A 36 -8.01 9.25 -18.77
C LYS A 36 -7.29 10.51 -19.21
N ILE A 37 -5.99 10.52 -19.06
CA ILE A 37 -5.13 11.55 -19.62
C ILE A 37 -5.12 11.36 -21.14
N GLU A 38 -5.65 12.34 -21.88
CA GLU A 38 -5.65 12.33 -23.34
C GLU A 38 -4.37 12.93 -23.90
N TRP A 39 -3.93 14.05 -23.30
CA TRP A 39 -2.76 14.78 -23.75
C TRP A 39 -2.09 15.50 -22.57
N LEU A 40 -0.80 15.72 -22.65
CA LEU A 40 -0.03 16.60 -21.78
C LEU A 40 1.12 17.24 -22.60
N GLY A 41 1.47 18.47 -22.27
CA GLY A 41 2.53 19.20 -22.96
C GLY A 41 2.70 20.61 -22.42
N SER A 42 3.44 21.45 -23.17
CA SER A 42 3.54 22.88 -22.86
C SER A 42 2.19 23.58 -23.07
N VAL A 43 1.91 24.61 -22.28
CA VAL A 43 0.73 25.48 -22.48
C VAL A 43 0.66 26.03 -23.91
N SER A 44 1.81 26.32 -24.55
CA SER A 44 1.87 26.78 -25.95
C SER A 44 1.38 25.76 -26.97
N ASP A 45 1.37 24.48 -26.62
CA ASP A 45 1.12 23.36 -27.52
C ASP A 45 -0.25 22.72 -27.30
N ILE A 46 -1.13 23.39 -26.55
CA ILE A 46 -2.51 22.90 -26.31
C ILE A 46 -3.19 22.67 -27.66
N PRO A 47 -3.74 21.46 -27.92
CA PRO A 47 -4.38 21.13 -29.17
C PRO A 47 -5.52 22.09 -29.51
N ALA A 48 -5.60 22.51 -30.79
CA ALA A 48 -6.74 23.28 -31.25
C ALA A 48 -8.00 22.41 -31.37
N GLY A 49 -9.19 23.04 -31.23
CA GLY A 49 -10.46 22.35 -31.47
C GLY A 49 -10.95 21.48 -30.29
N LEU A 50 -10.52 21.75 -29.09
CA LEU A 50 -10.95 21.01 -27.89
C LEU A 50 -12.46 21.18 -27.55
N GLY A 51 -13.16 22.11 -28.22
CA GLY A 51 -14.50 22.51 -27.84
C GLY A 51 -14.46 23.39 -26.58
N GLU A 52 -15.40 23.17 -25.66
CA GLU A 52 -15.49 23.89 -24.37
C GLU A 52 -15.22 22.89 -23.24
N PRO A 53 -13.97 22.55 -22.91
CA PRO A 53 -13.66 21.74 -21.75
C PRO A 53 -13.94 22.52 -20.47
N GLU A 54 -14.20 21.83 -19.36
CA GLU A 54 -14.06 22.44 -18.04
C GLU A 54 -12.59 22.84 -17.84
N GLU A 55 -12.33 24.05 -17.36
CA GLU A 55 -10.97 24.55 -17.18
C GLU A 55 -10.62 24.69 -15.70
N LEU A 56 -9.42 24.25 -15.32
CA LEU A 56 -8.82 24.42 -14.01
C LEU A 56 -7.45 25.08 -14.13
N ASP A 57 -7.33 26.32 -13.69
CA ASP A 57 -6.02 26.96 -13.50
C ASP A 57 -5.39 26.46 -12.19
N ALA A 58 -4.27 25.75 -12.29
CA ALA A 58 -3.54 25.25 -11.12
C ALA A 58 -2.69 26.34 -10.45
N CYS A 59 -2.64 27.57 -10.98
CA CYS A 59 -1.90 28.71 -10.39
C CYS A 59 -0.42 28.41 -10.10
N GLY A 60 0.24 27.67 -11.00
CA GLY A 60 1.67 27.31 -10.87
C GLY A 60 1.96 26.13 -9.91
N ARG A 61 0.94 25.53 -9.31
CA ARG A 61 1.08 24.42 -8.35
C ARG A 61 1.69 23.17 -8.96
N LEU A 62 2.20 22.31 -8.08
CA LEU A 62 2.68 20.98 -8.45
C LEU A 62 1.50 20.01 -8.64
N LEU A 63 1.55 19.23 -9.72
CA LEU A 63 0.67 18.08 -9.96
C LEU A 63 1.51 16.81 -10.01
N THR A 64 1.03 15.77 -9.33
CA THR A 64 1.60 14.42 -9.35
C THR A 64 0.53 13.39 -9.69
N PRO A 65 0.88 12.12 -9.99
CA PRO A 65 -0.07 11.03 -9.82
C PRO A 65 -0.66 11.10 -8.41
N ALA A 66 -1.91 10.70 -8.22
CA ALA A 66 -2.43 10.48 -6.87
C ALA A 66 -1.57 9.43 -6.15
N LEU A 67 -1.38 9.60 -4.85
CA LEU A 67 -0.60 8.67 -4.05
C LEU A 67 -1.29 7.30 -3.97
N ILE A 68 -0.50 6.26 -3.81
CA ILE A 68 -0.94 4.87 -3.69
C ILE A 68 -0.37 4.30 -2.40
N ASP A 69 -1.24 3.89 -1.50
CA ASP A 69 -0.85 3.13 -0.32
C ASP A 69 -0.98 1.63 -0.62
N CYS A 70 0.15 0.98 -0.89
CA CYS A 70 0.19 -0.39 -1.38
C CYS A 70 0.30 -1.46 -0.28
N HIS A 71 0.11 -1.06 0.99
CA HIS A 71 0.12 -1.98 2.13
C HIS A 71 -0.63 -1.39 3.32
N THR A 72 -1.86 -1.85 3.55
CA THR A 72 -2.65 -1.45 4.73
C THR A 72 -3.50 -2.59 5.30
N HIS A 73 -3.85 -2.45 6.58
CA HIS A 73 -4.77 -3.33 7.31
C HIS A 73 -5.91 -2.54 7.92
N ILE A 74 -6.45 -1.56 7.19
CA ILE A 74 -7.43 -0.59 7.74
C ILE A 74 -8.81 -1.19 8.05
N VAL A 75 -9.10 -2.42 7.64
CA VAL A 75 -10.32 -3.15 8.04
C VAL A 75 -10.04 -3.97 9.28
N HIS A 76 -10.38 -3.44 10.44
CA HIS A 76 -10.27 -4.14 11.73
C HIS A 76 -11.21 -3.52 12.76
N GLY A 77 -11.63 -4.33 13.74
CA GLY A 77 -12.33 -3.85 14.94
C GLY A 77 -11.35 -3.38 16.02
N GLY A 78 -11.85 -2.51 16.91
CA GLY A 78 -11.11 -2.04 18.08
C GLY A 78 -9.88 -1.18 17.75
N ASN A 79 -9.06 -0.95 18.79
CA ASN A 79 -7.76 -0.30 18.71
C ASN A 79 -6.84 -0.84 19.82
N ARG A 80 -5.55 -0.50 19.77
CA ARG A 80 -4.56 -0.99 20.72
C ARG A 80 -3.89 0.13 21.53
N ALA A 81 -4.58 1.26 21.72
CA ALA A 81 -4.06 2.41 22.46
C ALA A 81 -3.70 2.06 23.92
N ARG A 82 -4.52 1.21 24.58
CA ARG A 82 -4.21 0.74 25.94
C ARG A 82 -2.94 -0.11 26.00
N GLU A 83 -2.70 -0.95 25.01
CA GLU A 83 -1.45 -1.73 24.94
C GLU A 83 -0.23 -0.84 24.74
N PHE A 84 -0.39 0.22 23.94
CA PHE A 84 0.65 1.24 23.77
C PHE A 84 0.97 1.92 25.12
N GLU A 85 -0.05 2.33 25.87
CA GLU A 85 0.12 2.90 27.21
C GLU A 85 0.84 1.92 28.16
N MET A 86 0.36 0.68 28.27
CA MET A 86 0.97 -0.36 29.11
C MET A 86 2.46 -0.59 28.77
N ARG A 87 2.83 -0.60 27.47
CA ARG A 87 4.24 -0.74 27.07
C ARG A 87 5.10 0.42 27.55
N LEU A 88 4.60 1.65 27.46
CA LEU A 88 5.31 2.84 27.94
C LEU A 88 5.41 2.91 29.46
N GLU A 89 4.46 2.30 30.19
CA GLU A 89 4.49 2.10 31.64
C GLU A 89 5.41 0.95 32.08
N GLY A 90 6.03 0.24 31.13
CA GLY A 90 7.00 -0.82 31.39
C GLY A 90 6.42 -2.23 31.47
N ALA A 91 5.17 -2.43 31.08
CA ALA A 91 4.59 -3.77 31.02
C ALA A 91 5.33 -4.64 29.99
N SER A 92 5.65 -5.85 30.39
CA SER A 92 6.25 -6.85 29.51
C SER A 92 5.25 -7.35 28.46
N TYR A 93 5.80 -7.89 27.36
CA TYR A 93 4.98 -8.55 26.34
C TYR A 93 4.04 -9.63 26.93
N GLU A 94 4.55 -10.37 27.92
CA GLU A 94 3.79 -11.44 28.58
C GLU A 94 2.62 -10.88 29.43
N GLU A 95 2.82 -9.76 30.12
CA GLU A 95 1.75 -9.09 30.88
C GLU A 95 0.67 -8.55 29.93
N ILE A 96 1.06 -7.95 28.83
CA ILE A 96 0.13 -7.48 27.79
C ILE A 96 -0.64 -8.66 27.19
N ALA A 97 0.03 -9.76 26.86
CA ALA A 97 -0.61 -10.96 26.32
C ALA A 97 -1.59 -11.61 27.31
N ARG A 98 -1.23 -11.64 28.61
CA ARG A 98 -2.13 -12.12 29.70
C ARG A 98 -3.36 -11.23 29.88
N ALA A 99 -3.22 -9.93 29.65
CA ALA A 99 -4.33 -8.97 29.64
C ALA A 99 -5.24 -9.07 28.41
N GLY A 100 -4.98 -10.06 27.53
CA GLY A 100 -5.74 -10.26 26.28
C GLY A 100 -5.29 -9.37 25.13
N GLY A 101 -4.09 -8.78 25.22
CA GLY A 101 -3.50 -7.93 24.20
C GLY A 101 -2.85 -8.70 23.03
N GLY A 102 -2.19 -7.97 22.16
CA GLY A 102 -1.57 -8.51 20.94
C GLY A 102 -2.56 -8.64 19.79
N ILE A 103 -2.18 -9.39 18.75
CA ILE A 103 -3.03 -9.62 17.58
C ILE A 103 -4.38 -10.23 17.95
N ILE A 104 -4.43 -11.01 19.04
CA ILE A 104 -5.64 -11.67 19.52
C ILE A 104 -6.73 -10.67 19.90
N SER A 105 -6.37 -9.53 20.50
CA SER A 105 -7.35 -8.48 20.84
C SER A 105 -8.02 -7.91 19.58
N THR A 106 -7.24 -7.67 18.52
CA THR A 106 -7.75 -7.21 17.23
C THR A 106 -8.63 -8.27 16.57
N VAL A 107 -8.20 -9.54 16.58
CA VAL A 107 -8.98 -10.66 16.01
C VAL A 107 -10.33 -10.77 16.71
N THR A 108 -10.35 -10.78 18.05
CA THR A 108 -11.59 -10.85 18.84
C THR A 108 -12.52 -9.69 18.50
N ALA A 109 -12.02 -8.46 18.53
CA ALA A 109 -12.82 -7.26 18.20
C ALA A 109 -13.35 -7.29 16.76
N THR A 110 -12.54 -7.78 15.79
CA THR A 110 -12.95 -7.89 14.39
C THR A 110 -14.04 -8.94 14.19
N ARG A 111 -13.95 -10.08 14.87
CA ARG A 111 -14.97 -11.13 14.83
C ARG A 111 -16.30 -10.67 15.42
N GLU A 112 -16.26 -9.97 16.55
CA GLU A 112 -17.43 -9.49 17.29
C GLU A 112 -18.12 -8.29 16.62
N THR A 113 -17.39 -7.50 15.84
CA THR A 113 -17.92 -6.33 15.13
C THR A 113 -18.66 -6.77 13.87
N ASP A 114 -19.88 -6.29 13.68
CA ASP A 114 -20.64 -6.54 12.46
C ASP A 114 -20.04 -5.83 11.22
N GLU A 115 -20.46 -6.24 10.04
CA GLU A 115 -19.92 -5.74 8.77
C GLU A 115 -20.16 -4.24 8.58
N ALA A 116 -21.33 -3.72 8.99
CA ALA A 116 -21.67 -2.31 8.85
C ALA A 116 -20.80 -1.42 9.76
N ALA A 117 -20.58 -1.85 11.01
CA ALA A 117 -19.73 -1.14 11.95
C ALA A 117 -18.23 -1.19 11.53
N LEU A 118 -17.75 -2.33 11.03
CA LEU A 118 -16.41 -2.45 10.46
C LEU A 118 -16.22 -1.50 9.28
N LEU A 119 -17.23 -1.40 8.40
CA LEU A 119 -17.18 -0.48 7.27
C LEU A 119 -17.12 0.98 7.73
N GLN A 120 -17.95 1.38 8.69
CA GLN A 120 -17.93 2.75 9.22
C GLN A 120 -16.56 3.14 9.81
N ASP A 121 -15.91 2.23 10.52
CA ASP A 121 -14.57 2.50 11.07
C ASP A 121 -13.48 2.48 9.99
N ALA A 122 -13.57 1.58 9.01
CA ALA A 122 -12.65 1.54 7.88
C ALA A 122 -12.77 2.79 6.99
N LEU A 123 -13.99 3.32 6.80
CA LEU A 123 -14.22 4.56 6.05
C LEU A 123 -13.52 5.77 6.70
N LYS A 124 -13.54 5.89 8.04
CA LYS A 124 -12.80 6.97 8.74
C LYS A 124 -11.29 6.91 8.46
N ARG A 125 -10.72 5.69 8.42
CA ARG A 125 -9.31 5.47 8.10
C ARG A 125 -9.03 5.75 6.61
N ALA A 126 -9.88 5.27 5.72
CA ALA A 126 -9.78 5.58 4.30
C ALA A 126 -9.89 7.10 4.03
N ASP A 127 -10.80 7.81 4.72
CA ASP A 127 -10.98 9.25 4.60
C ASP A 127 -9.70 10.03 4.98
N ALA A 128 -8.96 9.57 5.99
CA ALA A 128 -7.68 10.19 6.37
C ALA A 128 -6.63 10.06 5.26
N LEU A 129 -6.49 8.89 4.64
CA LEU A 129 -5.58 8.67 3.50
C LEU A 129 -6.03 9.48 2.27
N ILE A 130 -7.32 9.47 1.96
CA ILE A 130 -7.92 10.23 0.86
C ILE A 130 -7.64 11.73 1.03
N ALA A 131 -7.74 12.25 2.24
CA ALA A 131 -7.45 13.65 2.56
C ALA A 131 -5.99 14.03 2.31
N GLU A 132 -5.07 13.08 2.27
CA GLU A 132 -3.64 13.26 1.91
C GLU A 132 -3.34 12.98 0.43
N GLY A 133 -4.35 12.90 -0.44
CA GLY A 133 -4.13 12.72 -1.88
C GLY A 133 -3.99 11.27 -2.33
N VAL A 134 -4.30 10.30 -1.48
CA VAL A 134 -4.31 8.88 -1.86
C VAL A 134 -5.50 8.61 -2.78
N GLY A 135 -5.22 8.05 -3.95
CA GLY A 135 -6.23 7.64 -4.95
C GLY A 135 -6.47 6.14 -5.02
N LEU A 136 -5.56 5.35 -4.43
CA LEU A 136 -5.65 3.90 -4.41
C LEU A 136 -5.09 3.37 -3.09
N ILE A 137 -5.82 2.43 -2.47
CA ILE A 137 -5.44 1.78 -1.21
C ILE A 137 -5.47 0.26 -1.41
N GLU A 138 -4.40 -0.40 -1.06
CA GLU A 138 -4.43 -1.85 -0.89
C GLU A 138 -4.88 -2.18 0.53
N ILE A 139 -5.84 -3.08 0.66
CA ILE A 139 -6.43 -3.48 1.93
C ILE A 139 -6.33 -4.98 2.09
N LYS A 140 -5.62 -5.41 3.14
CA LYS A 140 -5.43 -6.80 3.49
C LYS A 140 -6.50 -7.26 4.47
N SER A 141 -6.92 -8.53 4.38
CA SER A 141 -7.60 -9.24 5.47
C SER A 141 -6.60 -9.63 6.57
N GLY A 142 -6.83 -10.69 7.35
CA GLY A 142 -5.83 -11.23 8.28
C GLY A 142 -6.11 -11.01 9.76
N TYR A 143 -7.21 -10.39 10.11
CA TYR A 143 -7.70 -10.33 11.50
C TYR A 143 -8.97 -11.16 11.73
N GLY A 144 -9.34 -12.00 10.78
CA GLY A 144 -10.41 -12.98 10.95
C GLY A 144 -9.89 -14.25 11.59
N LEU A 145 -8.87 -14.82 10.99
CA LEU A 145 -8.29 -16.12 11.31
C LEU A 145 -9.33 -17.25 11.31
N ASP A 146 -10.42 -17.08 10.58
CA ASP A 146 -11.42 -18.06 10.20
C ASP A 146 -12.05 -17.70 8.86
N VAL A 147 -12.70 -18.66 8.20
CA VAL A 147 -13.23 -18.48 6.85
C VAL A 147 -14.23 -17.33 6.77
N GLU A 148 -15.21 -17.29 7.68
CA GLU A 148 -16.31 -16.32 7.65
C GLU A 148 -15.82 -14.89 7.85
N THR A 149 -14.96 -14.69 8.85
CA THR A 149 -14.48 -13.35 9.20
C THR A 149 -13.48 -12.82 8.17
N GLU A 150 -12.61 -13.66 7.58
CA GLU A 150 -11.72 -13.24 6.48
C GLU A 150 -12.54 -12.74 5.27
N LEU A 151 -13.61 -13.46 4.89
CA LEU A 151 -14.50 -13.03 3.84
C LEU A 151 -15.24 -11.74 4.19
N LYS A 152 -15.72 -11.61 5.43
CA LYS A 152 -16.34 -10.39 5.97
C LYS A 152 -15.39 -9.19 5.80
N MET A 153 -14.13 -9.31 6.18
CA MET A 153 -13.13 -8.25 6.03
C MET A 153 -12.94 -7.83 4.57
N LEU A 154 -12.83 -8.80 3.66
CA LEU A 154 -12.66 -8.52 2.22
C LEU A 154 -13.90 -7.87 1.61
N ARG A 155 -15.11 -8.27 2.02
CA ARG A 155 -16.36 -7.61 1.58
C ARG A 155 -16.40 -6.16 2.05
N VAL A 156 -16.00 -5.89 3.30
CA VAL A 156 -15.88 -4.52 3.83
C VAL A 156 -14.85 -3.72 3.02
N ALA A 157 -13.68 -4.29 2.71
CA ALA A 157 -12.67 -3.62 1.90
C ALA A 157 -13.23 -3.21 0.51
N ARG A 158 -13.93 -4.12 -0.17
CA ARG A 158 -14.59 -3.81 -1.45
C ARG A 158 -15.73 -2.79 -1.32
N ALA A 159 -16.38 -2.72 -0.16
CA ALA A 159 -17.45 -1.74 0.06
C ALA A 159 -16.91 -0.31 0.10
N ILE A 160 -15.68 -0.08 0.56
CA ILE A 160 -15.06 1.26 0.63
C ILE A 160 -15.04 1.94 -0.74
N GLU A 161 -14.73 1.22 -1.83
CA GLU A 161 -14.69 1.77 -3.19
C GLU A 161 -16.08 2.24 -3.68
N ARG A 162 -17.16 1.66 -3.15
CA ARG A 162 -18.53 2.10 -3.47
C ARG A 162 -18.94 3.33 -2.70
N GLU A 163 -18.35 3.54 -1.51
CA GLU A 163 -18.71 4.63 -0.59
C GLU A 163 -17.82 5.87 -0.74
N ARG A 164 -16.62 5.70 -1.32
CA ARG A 164 -15.62 6.78 -1.44
C ARG A 164 -14.99 6.79 -2.83
N PRO A 165 -14.63 7.97 -3.35
CA PRO A 165 -13.91 8.10 -4.60
C PRO A 165 -12.44 7.68 -4.42
N VAL A 166 -12.21 6.40 -4.17
CA VAL A 166 -10.89 5.77 -4.04
C VAL A 166 -10.94 4.39 -4.68
N ARG A 167 -9.87 3.96 -5.31
CA ARG A 167 -9.74 2.59 -5.83
C ARG A 167 -9.23 1.67 -4.72
N VAL A 168 -9.77 0.46 -4.64
CA VAL A 168 -9.35 -0.53 -3.66
C VAL A 168 -8.80 -1.77 -4.36
N VAL A 169 -7.63 -2.23 -3.92
CA VAL A 169 -7.06 -3.54 -4.22
C VAL A 169 -7.11 -4.37 -2.95
N THR A 170 -7.55 -5.61 -3.03
CA THR A 170 -7.70 -6.47 -1.84
C THR A 170 -6.70 -7.61 -1.86
N SER A 171 -6.03 -7.82 -0.73
CA SER A 171 -5.13 -8.96 -0.51
C SER A 171 -5.70 -9.89 0.55
N PHE A 172 -5.82 -11.17 0.21
CA PHE A 172 -6.15 -12.20 1.17
C PHE A 172 -4.93 -12.50 2.03
N LEU A 173 -5.02 -12.25 3.33
CA LEU A 173 -3.95 -12.48 4.32
C LEU A 173 -4.43 -13.43 5.44
N GLY A 174 -5.16 -14.49 5.12
CA GLY A 174 -5.59 -15.48 6.14
C GLY A 174 -4.43 -16.13 6.90
N ALA A 175 -3.26 -16.22 6.25
CA ALA A 175 -2.02 -16.69 6.89
C ALA A 175 -1.24 -15.55 7.57
N HIS A 176 -1.89 -14.77 8.44
CA HIS A 176 -1.29 -13.66 9.20
C HIS A 176 -0.73 -14.10 10.54
N ALA A 177 -1.42 -14.96 11.24
CA ALA A 177 -0.97 -15.52 12.53
C ALA A 177 -1.56 -16.91 12.74
N VAL A 178 -0.85 -17.74 13.49
CA VAL A 178 -1.38 -19.04 13.93
C VAL A 178 -2.30 -18.81 15.14
N PRO A 179 -3.58 -19.21 15.06
CA PRO A 179 -4.48 -19.08 16.20
C PRO A 179 -3.94 -19.84 17.42
N LYS A 180 -4.15 -19.28 18.62
CA LYS A 180 -3.66 -19.87 19.87
C LYS A 180 -4.11 -21.33 20.02
N GLY A 181 -3.16 -22.23 20.16
CA GLY A 181 -3.42 -23.67 20.34
C GLY A 181 -3.73 -24.42 19.04
N ALA A 182 -3.71 -23.77 17.91
CA ALA A 182 -3.83 -24.45 16.62
C ALA A 182 -2.46 -24.97 16.14
N ASP A 183 -2.48 -26.04 15.35
CA ASP A 183 -1.36 -26.49 14.58
C ASP A 183 -1.29 -25.69 13.27
N ALA A 184 -0.11 -25.16 12.93
CA ALA A 184 0.05 -24.29 11.76
C ALA A 184 -0.22 -24.99 10.43
N ASP A 185 0.18 -26.26 10.30
CA ASP A 185 -0.07 -27.07 9.10
C ASP A 185 -1.56 -27.32 8.91
N PHE A 186 -2.24 -27.71 10.00
CA PHE A 186 -3.68 -27.87 9.98
C PHE A 186 -4.39 -26.55 9.63
N TYR A 187 -3.93 -25.43 10.18
CA TYR A 187 -4.55 -24.13 9.94
C TYR A 187 -4.41 -23.69 8.45
N ILE A 188 -3.24 -23.87 7.85
CA ILE A 188 -3.06 -23.62 6.41
C ILE A 188 -4.01 -24.46 5.57
N ASP A 189 -4.04 -25.78 5.82
CA ASP A 189 -4.77 -26.73 4.97
C ASP A 189 -6.28 -26.69 5.19
N LYS A 190 -6.75 -26.37 6.40
CA LYS A 190 -8.17 -26.48 6.78
C LYS A 190 -8.86 -25.16 6.96
N VAL A 191 -8.12 -24.05 7.05
CA VAL A 191 -8.70 -22.72 7.22
C VAL A 191 -8.24 -21.79 6.10
N CYS A 192 -6.93 -21.55 5.94
CA CYS A 192 -6.45 -20.56 4.97
C CYS A 192 -6.78 -20.92 3.52
N ILE A 193 -6.48 -22.14 3.09
CA ILE A 193 -6.76 -22.56 1.71
C ILE A 193 -8.26 -22.56 1.41
N PRO A 194 -9.14 -23.14 2.26
CA PRO A 194 -10.58 -23.02 2.05
C PRO A 194 -11.12 -21.60 2.06
N ALA A 195 -10.58 -20.71 2.93
CA ALA A 195 -10.96 -19.31 2.96
C ALA A 195 -10.55 -18.58 1.66
N LEU A 196 -9.34 -18.82 1.16
CA LEU A 196 -8.88 -18.29 -0.13
C LEU A 196 -9.80 -18.74 -1.27
N GLU A 197 -10.14 -20.02 -1.33
CA GLU A 197 -11.04 -20.55 -2.37
C GLU A 197 -12.43 -19.91 -2.32
N ALA A 198 -12.98 -19.75 -1.12
CA ALA A 198 -14.26 -19.10 -0.92
C ALA A 198 -14.21 -17.61 -1.32
N ALA A 199 -13.17 -16.89 -0.91
CA ALA A 199 -12.95 -15.48 -1.26
C ALA A 199 -12.74 -15.28 -2.77
N HIS A 200 -11.98 -16.17 -3.42
CA HIS A 200 -11.81 -16.18 -4.88
C HIS A 200 -13.14 -16.40 -5.61
N LYS A 201 -13.94 -17.35 -5.16
CA LYS A 201 -15.26 -17.64 -5.74
C LYS A 201 -16.20 -16.42 -5.67
N GLU A 202 -16.08 -15.60 -4.64
CA GLU A 202 -16.85 -14.34 -4.50
C GLU A 202 -16.22 -13.16 -5.26
N GLY A 203 -15.06 -13.32 -5.91
CA GLY A 203 -14.36 -12.23 -6.60
C GLY A 203 -13.78 -11.18 -5.67
N LEU A 204 -13.40 -11.57 -4.45
CA LEU A 204 -12.94 -10.66 -3.40
C LEU A 204 -11.42 -10.52 -3.33
N VAL A 205 -10.63 -11.24 -4.14
CA VAL A 205 -9.17 -11.34 -3.99
C VAL A 205 -8.48 -10.90 -5.27
N ASP A 206 -7.59 -9.89 -5.16
CA ASP A 206 -6.68 -9.47 -6.22
C ASP A 206 -5.28 -10.05 -6.04
N ALA A 207 -4.85 -10.31 -4.79
CA ALA A 207 -3.59 -10.95 -4.46
C ALA A 207 -3.69 -11.81 -3.20
N VAL A 208 -2.79 -12.77 -3.04
CA VAL A 208 -2.61 -13.56 -1.81
C VAL A 208 -1.36 -13.08 -1.11
N ASP A 209 -1.45 -12.94 0.21
CA ASP A 209 -0.35 -12.54 1.08
C ASP A 209 -0.23 -13.51 2.27
N GLY A 210 0.87 -13.46 2.98
CA GLY A 210 1.10 -14.23 4.18
C GLY A 210 2.21 -13.64 5.02
N PHE A 211 2.35 -14.09 6.27
CA PHE A 211 3.42 -13.67 7.16
C PHE A 211 4.39 -14.82 7.38
N CYS A 212 5.53 -14.75 6.68
CA CYS A 212 6.61 -15.76 6.73
C CYS A 212 7.66 -15.32 7.74
N GLU A 213 7.50 -15.77 8.98
CA GLU A 213 8.38 -15.43 10.10
C GLU A 213 8.39 -16.54 11.16
N GLY A 214 9.45 -16.59 11.95
CA GLY A 214 9.60 -17.59 13.02
C GLY A 214 8.49 -17.60 14.06
N ILE A 215 7.71 -16.53 14.17
CA ILE A 215 6.56 -16.40 15.06
C ILE A 215 5.21 -16.70 14.40
N ALA A 216 5.19 -16.97 13.09
CA ALA A 216 3.97 -17.20 12.30
C ALA A 216 4.10 -18.47 11.45
N PHE A 217 4.37 -18.34 10.17
CA PHE A 217 4.43 -19.46 9.23
C PHE A 217 5.82 -19.60 8.62
N ASP A 218 6.23 -20.82 8.36
CA ASP A 218 7.46 -21.13 7.66
C ASP A 218 7.29 -21.15 6.12
N THR A 219 8.40 -21.32 5.41
CA THR A 219 8.43 -21.36 3.94
C THR A 219 7.69 -22.57 3.35
N VAL A 220 7.59 -23.69 4.07
CA VAL A 220 6.88 -24.89 3.58
C VAL A 220 5.36 -24.64 3.65
N GLN A 221 4.89 -24.07 4.73
CA GLN A 221 3.50 -23.71 4.96
C GLN A 221 3.05 -22.64 3.95
N MET A 222 3.84 -21.58 3.79
CA MET A 222 3.57 -20.53 2.80
C MET A 222 3.59 -21.06 1.37
N GLY A 223 4.51 -21.98 1.05
CA GLY A 223 4.59 -22.61 -0.26
C GLY A 223 3.31 -23.33 -0.65
N ARG A 224 2.62 -23.99 0.29
CA ARG A 224 1.32 -24.65 0.02
C ARG A 224 0.23 -23.64 -0.32
N LEU A 225 0.16 -22.53 0.43
CA LEU A 225 -0.79 -21.46 0.16
C LEU A 225 -0.52 -20.80 -1.20
N PHE A 226 0.73 -20.52 -1.53
CA PHE A 226 1.13 -19.92 -2.81
C PHE A 226 0.92 -20.87 -3.99
N GLU A 227 1.13 -22.16 -3.80
CA GLU A 227 0.80 -23.16 -4.82
C GLU A 227 -0.71 -23.16 -5.13
N ARG A 228 -1.56 -22.99 -4.10
CA ARG A 228 -2.99 -22.83 -4.30
C ARG A 228 -3.35 -21.52 -5.00
N ALA A 229 -2.72 -20.41 -4.63
CA ALA A 229 -2.89 -19.13 -5.31
C ALA A 229 -2.52 -19.25 -6.80
N ARG A 230 -1.40 -19.90 -7.13
CA ARG A 230 -0.96 -20.16 -8.50
C ARG A 230 -1.97 -20.98 -9.31
N GLN A 231 -2.61 -21.99 -8.70
CA GLN A 231 -3.68 -22.80 -9.34
C GLN A 231 -4.94 -21.98 -9.62
N LEU A 232 -5.17 -20.90 -8.88
CA LEU A 232 -6.29 -19.99 -9.03
C LEU A 232 -5.95 -18.76 -9.90
N ASP A 233 -4.75 -18.71 -10.49
CA ASP A 233 -4.21 -17.56 -11.24
C ASP A 233 -4.22 -16.24 -10.45
N ILE A 234 -4.02 -16.32 -9.13
CA ILE A 234 -3.95 -15.15 -8.25
C ILE A 234 -2.47 -14.86 -7.96
N PRO A 235 -1.99 -13.61 -8.19
CA PRO A 235 -0.64 -13.22 -7.84
C PRO A 235 -0.41 -13.22 -6.33
N VAL A 236 0.85 -13.34 -5.91
CA VAL A 236 1.23 -13.39 -4.51
C VAL A 236 2.06 -12.18 -4.09
N LYS A 237 2.01 -11.86 -2.81
CA LYS A 237 2.83 -10.93 -2.05
C LYS A 237 3.30 -11.65 -0.79
N LEU A 238 4.23 -11.08 -0.01
CA LEU A 238 4.65 -11.68 1.25
C LEU A 238 5.19 -10.65 2.23
N HIS A 239 4.71 -10.70 3.49
CA HIS A 239 5.43 -10.13 4.61
C HIS A 239 6.57 -11.09 4.96
N ALA A 240 7.81 -10.64 4.82
CA ALA A 240 8.97 -11.49 5.05
C ALA A 240 10.19 -10.68 5.51
N GLU A 241 11.08 -11.37 6.20
CA GLU A 241 12.33 -10.79 6.69
C GLU A 241 12.13 -9.50 7.50
N GLN A 242 11.04 -9.43 8.28
CA GLN A 242 10.74 -8.32 9.17
C GLN A 242 11.52 -8.42 10.49
N LEU A 243 11.58 -9.61 11.09
CA LEU A 243 12.17 -9.86 12.41
C LEU A 243 13.38 -10.80 12.33
N SER A 244 13.44 -11.61 11.29
CA SER A 244 14.49 -12.60 11.03
C SER A 244 14.52 -12.94 9.55
N ASN A 245 15.59 -13.62 9.10
CA ASN A 245 15.66 -14.17 7.76
C ASN A 245 15.44 -15.68 7.82
N ILE A 246 14.28 -16.13 7.37
CA ILE A 246 13.94 -17.57 7.29
C ILE A 246 13.72 -18.04 5.84
N GLY A 247 14.05 -17.21 4.85
CA GLY A 247 13.98 -17.53 3.42
C GLY A 247 12.64 -17.24 2.75
N GLY A 248 11.79 -16.45 3.38
CA GLY A 248 10.47 -16.03 2.84
C GLY A 248 10.63 -15.29 1.52
N THR A 249 11.58 -14.37 1.43
CA THR A 249 11.88 -13.61 0.20
C THR A 249 12.21 -14.52 -0.98
N LYS A 250 13.06 -15.53 -0.80
CA LYS A 250 13.41 -16.49 -1.87
C LYS A 250 12.23 -17.33 -2.29
N LEU A 251 11.39 -17.74 -1.32
CA LEU A 251 10.15 -18.43 -1.61
C LEU A 251 9.25 -17.54 -2.48
N ALA A 252 8.95 -16.33 -2.04
CA ALA A 252 8.07 -15.39 -2.75
C ALA A 252 8.59 -15.08 -4.15
N ALA A 253 9.90 -14.84 -4.29
CA ALA A 253 10.56 -14.63 -5.58
C ALA A 253 10.39 -15.83 -6.52
N SER A 254 10.41 -17.06 -6.01
CA SER A 254 10.18 -18.28 -6.83
C SER A 254 8.77 -18.38 -7.41
N TYR A 255 7.81 -17.69 -6.82
CA TYR A 255 6.43 -17.53 -7.31
C TYR A 255 6.20 -16.23 -8.10
N ASN A 256 7.27 -15.48 -8.44
CA ASN A 256 7.21 -14.16 -9.07
C ASN A 256 6.29 -13.20 -8.31
N ALA A 257 6.44 -13.13 -6.99
CA ALA A 257 5.64 -12.26 -6.15
C ALA A 257 5.67 -10.81 -6.64
N LEU A 258 4.53 -10.12 -6.58
CA LEU A 258 4.42 -8.71 -6.93
C LEU A 258 5.31 -7.85 -6.04
N SER A 259 5.27 -8.13 -4.73
CA SER A 259 6.12 -7.46 -3.74
C SER A 259 6.52 -8.40 -2.61
N ILE A 260 7.60 -8.02 -1.93
CA ILE A 260 7.98 -8.55 -0.63
C ILE A 260 8.07 -7.34 0.31
N ASP A 261 7.34 -7.44 1.40
CA ASP A 261 7.03 -6.31 2.26
C ASP A 261 7.78 -6.47 3.60
N HIS A 262 8.25 -5.39 4.22
CA HIS A 262 9.18 -5.25 5.33
C HIS A 262 10.66 -5.32 4.89
N VAL A 263 11.25 -6.49 4.73
CA VAL A 263 12.60 -6.77 4.20
C VAL A 263 13.77 -6.18 5.01
N GLU A 264 13.58 -5.86 6.30
CA GLU A 264 14.64 -5.34 7.18
C GLU A 264 15.81 -6.30 7.29
N TYR A 265 15.55 -7.62 7.32
CA TYR A 265 16.55 -8.69 7.46
C TYR A 265 16.89 -9.38 6.13
N ALA A 266 16.42 -8.86 4.99
CA ALA A 266 16.77 -9.40 3.67
C ALA A 266 18.28 -9.27 3.39
N ASP A 267 18.90 -10.36 2.96
CA ASP A 267 20.33 -10.37 2.59
C ASP A 267 20.52 -10.12 1.07
N LYS A 268 21.78 -10.02 0.63
CA LYS A 268 22.11 -9.79 -0.79
C LYS A 268 21.56 -10.89 -1.71
N THR A 269 21.45 -12.11 -1.24
CA THR A 269 20.95 -13.24 -2.05
C THR A 269 19.44 -13.17 -2.18
N ASP A 270 18.74 -12.66 -1.18
CA ASP A 270 17.31 -12.36 -1.23
C ASP A 270 17.04 -11.25 -2.23
N ILE A 271 17.82 -10.16 -2.15
CA ILE A 271 17.69 -9.00 -3.04
C ILE A 271 17.95 -9.40 -4.50
N ALA A 272 18.97 -10.23 -4.76
CA ALA A 272 19.22 -10.77 -6.10
C ALA A 272 18.06 -11.66 -6.61
N ALA A 273 17.40 -12.42 -5.72
CA ALA A 273 16.23 -13.20 -6.07
C ALA A 273 15.03 -12.28 -6.42
N MET A 274 14.82 -11.19 -5.66
CA MET A 274 13.81 -10.18 -5.96
C MET A 274 14.05 -9.51 -7.32
N ALA A 275 15.29 -9.10 -7.60
CA ALA A 275 15.68 -8.50 -8.87
C ALA A 275 15.35 -9.43 -10.06
N LYS A 276 15.71 -10.70 -9.93
CA LYS A 276 15.44 -11.71 -10.96
C LYS A 276 13.93 -11.95 -11.17
N ALA A 277 13.14 -11.95 -10.10
CA ALA A 277 11.69 -12.13 -10.16
C ALA A 277 10.97 -10.86 -10.64
N GLY A 278 11.61 -9.70 -10.57
CA GLY A 278 11.00 -8.41 -10.85
C GLY A 278 10.06 -7.93 -9.76
N SER A 279 10.21 -8.46 -8.54
CA SER A 279 9.44 -8.09 -7.36
C SER A 279 9.82 -6.70 -6.85
N VAL A 280 8.88 -6.05 -6.16
CA VAL A 280 9.08 -4.75 -5.51
C VAL A 280 9.39 -4.95 -4.04
N ALA A 281 10.35 -4.23 -3.47
CA ALA A 281 10.57 -4.14 -2.03
C ALA A 281 9.64 -3.06 -1.45
N VAL A 282 8.76 -3.41 -0.51
CA VAL A 282 7.88 -2.43 0.16
C VAL A 282 8.42 -2.13 1.54
N LEU A 283 8.85 -0.89 1.76
CA LEU A 283 9.37 -0.43 3.03
C LEU A 283 8.25 0.18 3.89
N LEU A 284 8.24 -0.17 5.17
CA LEU A 284 7.16 0.12 6.11
C LEU A 284 7.69 0.89 7.33
N PRO A 285 8.03 2.18 7.16
CA PRO A 285 8.72 2.96 8.18
C PRO A 285 7.92 3.15 9.47
N GLY A 286 6.59 3.07 9.41
CA GLY A 286 5.71 3.14 10.58
C GLY A 286 5.89 1.97 11.52
N ALA A 287 5.99 0.74 10.98
CA ALA A 287 6.25 -0.46 11.75
C ALA A 287 7.66 -0.42 12.37
N PHE A 288 8.66 -0.08 11.57
CA PHE A 288 10.04 0.09 12.03
C PHE A 288 10.13 1.04 13.23
N TYR A 289 9.48 2.20 13.14
CA TYR A 289 9.43 3.20 14.20
C TYR A 289 8.71 2.70 15.46
N THR A 290 7.51 2.16 15.29
CA THR A 290 6.64 1.77 16.42
C THR A 290 7.18 0.56 17.19
N LEU A 291 7.86 -0.34 16.48
CA LEU A 291 8.51 -1.52 17.07
C LEU A 291 9.89 -1.22 17.64
N HIS A 292 10.40 0.01 17.49
CA HIS A 292 11.76 0.39 17.86
C HIS A 292 12.82 -0.51 17.19
N GLU A 293 12.56 -0.89 15.94
CA GLU A 293 13.47 -1.74 15.19
C GLU A 293 14.80 -1.01 14.92
N THR A 294 15.89 -1.75 14.87
CA THR A 294 17.23 -1.22 14.66
C THR A 294 17.87 -1.71 13.37
N GLN A 295 17.46 -2.90 12.90
CA GLN A 295 17.90 -3.46 11.63
C GLN A 295 17.17 -2.77 10.48
N LYS A 296 17.94 -2.02 9.68
CA LYS A 296 17.38 -1.27 8.54
C LYS A 296 17.39 -2.11 7.26
N PRO A 297 16.40 -1.90 6.37
CA PRO A 297 16.45 -2.45 5.02
C PRO A 297 17.75 -2.04 4.28
N PHE A 298 18.31 -2.95 3.51
CA PHE A 298 19.56 -2.70 2.81
C PHE A 298 19.36 -1.94 1.50
N VAL A 299 18.95 -0.67 1.62
CA VAL A 299 18.55 0.21 0.50
C VAL A 299 19.60 0.28 -0.61
N GLU A 300 20.89 0.38 -0.25
CA GLU A 300 21.97 0.42 -1.25
C GLU A 300 22.06 -0.86 -2.10
N ALA A 301 21.73 -2.01 -1.52
CA ALA A 301 21.69 -3.26 -2.28
C ALA A 301 20.47 -3.30 -3.21
N PHE A 302 19.31 -2.80 -2.79
CA PHE A 302 18.14 -2.67 -3.68
C PHE A 302 18.45 -1.75 -4.88
N ARG A 303 19.16 -0.64 -4.65
CA ARG A 303 19.59 0.27 -5.72
C ARG A 303 20.55 -0.43 -6.68
N SER A 304 21.58 -1.10 -6.16
CA SER A 304 22.61 -1.77 -6.99
C SER A 304 22.05 -2.90 -7.85
N GLU A 305 21.04 -3.60 -7.35
CA GLU A 305 20.36 -4.68 -8.08
C GLU A 305 19.12 -4.18 -8.87
N SER A 306 18.88 -2.87 -8.89
CA SER A 306 17.74 -2.26 -9.57
C SER A 306 16.38 -2.82 -9.12
N VAL A 307 16.26 -3.22 -7.85
CA VAL A 307 14.99 -3.61 -7.24
C VAL A 307 14.17 -2.36 -6.97
N PRO A 308 12.96 -2.21 -7.53
CA PRO A 308 12.12 -1.06 -7.23
C PRO A 308 11.72 -1.03 -5.77
N ILE A 309 11.75 0.16 -5.15
CA ILE A 309 11.36 0.36 -3.76
C ILE A 309 10.03 1.08 -3.73
N ALA A 310 9.04 0.51 -3.04
CA ALA A 310 7.79 1.17 -2.68
C ALA A 310 7.79 1.55 -1.19
N VAL A 311 6.93 2.48 -0.84
CA VAL A 311 6.73 2.96 0.53
C VAL A 311 5.24 2.92 0.84
N ALA A 312 4.88 2.39 2.00
CA ALA A 312 3.49 2.30 2.43
C ALA A 312 3.36 2.56 3.94
N THR A 313 2.12 2.76 4.41
CA THR A 313 1.87 3.07 5.80
C THR A 313 1.93 1.84 6.70
N ASP A 314 1.61 0.67 6.18
CA ASP A 314 1.31 -0.52 6.99
C ASP A 314 0.24 -0.21 8.05
N TRP A 315 -0.72 0.67 7.75
CA TRP A 315 -1.66 1.13 8.76
C TRP A 315 -2.43 -0.02 9.39
N ASN A 316 -2.04 -0.34 10.60
CA ASN A 316 -2.63 -1.39 11.42
C ASN A 316 -2.68 -0.96 12.89
N PRO A 317 -3.52 -1.57 13.74
CA PRO A 317 -3.66 -1.14 15.12
C PRO A 317 -2.47 -1.51 16.01
N GLY A 318 -1.60 -2.41 15.59
CA GLY A 318 -0.55 -3.01 16.42
C GLY A 318 0.82 -2.39 16.26
N SER A 319 1.40 -2.59 15.10
CA SER A 319 2.77 -2.24 14.78
C SER A 319 2.92 -0.94 14.02
N SER A 320 1.85 -0.43 13.38
CA SER A 320 1.89 0.82 12.62
C SER A 320 0.56 1.58 12.67
N PRO A 321 0.20 2.22 13.80
CA PRO A 321 -1.03 3.01 13.88
C PRO A 321 -0.88 4.37 13.16
N MET A 322 -0.32 4.36 11.95
CA MET A 322 0.08 5.54 11.19
C MET A 322 -0.84 5.76 9.99
N GLY A 323 -1.72 6.76 10.08
CA GLY A 323 -2.69 7.11 9.04
C GLY A 323 -2.22 8.23 8.11
N SER A 324 -0.92 8.29 7.78
CA SER A 324 -0.35 9.33 6.91
C SER A 324 0.70 8.75 5.97
N LEU A 325 0.42 8.76 4.67
CA LEU A 325 1.37 8.33 3.64
C LEU A 325 2.46 9.40 3.40
N LEU A 326 2.13 10.69 3.56
CA LEU A 326 3.11 11.77 3.53
C LEU A 326 4.14 11.63 4.65
N LEU A 327 3.72 11.24 5.85
CA LEU A 327 4.64 10.96 6.95
C LEU A 327 5.50 9.72 6.63
N ALA A 328 4.93 8.67 6.04
CA ALA A 328 5.70 7.49 5.62
C ALA A 328 6.81 7.87 4.61
N MET A 329 6.52 8.76 3.66
CA MET A 329 7.55 9.30 2.74
C MET A 329 8.68 10.03 3.49
N ASN A 330 8.35 10.91 4.44
CA ASN A 330 9.36 11.60 5.25
C ASN A 330 10.21 10.62 6.07
N MET A 331 9.55 9.67 6.74
CA MET A 331 10.24 8.66 7.57
C MET A 331 11.13 7.75 6.73
N SER A 332 10.73 7.38 5.51
CA SER A 332 11.57 6.60 4.59
C SER A 332 12.86 7.33 4.21
N CYS A 333 12.76 8.65 3.99
CA CYS A 333 13.94 9.48 3.75
C CYS A 333 14.84 9.55 4.98
N THR A 334 14.28 9.81 6.15
CA THR A 334 15.06 10.09 7.38
C THR A 334 15.59 8.82 8.05
N LEU A 335 14.83 7.73 8.04
CA LEU A 335 15.21 6.47 8.70
C LEU A 335 16.02 5.56 7.78
N PHE A 336 15.64 5.45 6.51
CA PHE A 336 16.22 4.49 5.56
C PHE A 336 17.14 5.13 4.52
N GLY A 337 17.18 6.47 4.43
CA GLY A 337 18.05 7.17 3.49
C GLY A 337 17.55 7.16 2.05
N LEU A 338 16.23 7.05 1.82
CA LEU A 338 15.66 7.28 0.51
C LEU A 338 15.79 8.77 0.15
N THR A 339 16.00 9.05 -1.13
CA THR A 339 15.86 10.41 -1.66
C THR A 339 14.39 10.78 -1.79
N PRO A 340 14.03 12.08 -1.77
CA PRO A 340 12.64 12.50 -1.99
C PRO A 340 12.02 11.99 -3.29
N VAL A 341 12.81 11.84 -4.36
CA VAL A 341 12.32 11.28 -5.62
C VAL A 341 12.02 9.78 -5.49
N GLU A 342 12.84 9.03 -4.75
CA GLU A 342 12.57 7.61 -4.48
C GLU A 342 11.33 7.45 -3.59
N ALA A 343 11.14 8.30 -2.59
CA ALA A 343 9.96 8.27 -1.73
C ALA A 343 8.67 8.55 -2.53
N LEU A 344 8.68 9.57 -3.41
CA LEU A 344 7.52 9.85 -4.27
C LEU A 344 7.31 8.73 -5.31
N ALA A 345 8.38 8.19 -5.89
CA ALA A 345 8.28 7.01 -6.76
C ALA A 345 7.71 5.80 -6.00
N GLY A 346 8.12 5.65 -4.74
CA GLY A 346 7.68 4.60 -3.84
C GLY A 346 6.18 4.63 -3.52
N THR A 347 5.57 5.81 -3.52
CA THR A 347 4.14 6.01 -3.29
C THR A 347 3.34 6.26 -4.57
N THR A 348 3.96 6.08 -5.75
CA THR A 348 3.31 6.26 -7.05
C THR A 348 3.60 5.09 -7.96
N ARG A 349 4.57 5.21 -8.90
CA ARG A 349 4.85 4.18 -9.92
C ARG A 349 5.28 2.83 -9.33
N ASN A 350 6.09 2.83 -8.28
CA ASN A 350 6.56 1.59 -7.67
C ASN A 350 5.47 0.93 -6.82
N ALA A 351 4.64 1.72 -6.12
CA ALA A 351 3.45 1.22 -5.43
C ALA A 351 2.44 0.60 -6.41
N ALA A 352 2.20 1.24 -7.57
CA ALA A 352 1.38 0.64 -8.63
C ALA A 352 1.95 -0.70 -9.11
N ARG A 353 3.28 -0.77 -9.31
CA ARG A 353 3.97 -2.01 -9.69
C ARG A 353 3.86 -3.09 -8.60
N ALA A 354 3.98 -2.73 -7.31
CA ALA A 354 3.80 -3.63 -6.17
C ALA A 354 2.39 -4.24 -6.09
N LEU A 355 1.42 -3.64 -6.78
CA LEU A 355 0.04 -4.13 -6.92
C LEU A 355 -0.25 -4.74 -8.31
N GLY A 356 0.75 -4.87 -9.18
CA GLY A 356 0.59 -5.41 -10.53
C GLY A 356 -0.18 -4.49 -11.49
N LEU A 357 -0.36 -3.22 -11.15
CA LEU A 357 -1.15 -2.26 -11.92
C LEU A 357 -0.28 -1.53 -12.96
N LYS A 358 -0.87 -1.30 -14.14
CA LYS A 358 -0.19 -0.65 -15.27
C LYS A 358 -0.88 0.62 -15.74
N ASP A 359 -2.06 0.92 -15.21
CA ASP A 359 -2.93 2.01 -15.66
C ASP A 359 -2.82 3.28 -14.82
N CYS A 360 -2.04 3.29 -13.74
CA CYS A 360 -1.88 4.38 -12.78
C CYS A 360 -0.42 4.55 -12.33
N GLY A 361 -0.17 5.47 -11.39
CA GLY A 361 1.14 5.71 -10.76
C GLY A 361 2.09 6.61 -11.56
N ILE A 362 1.72 7.00 -12.78
CA ILE A 362 2.45 7.98 -13.62
C ILE A 362 1.48 8.92 -14.32
N VAL A 363 1.96 10.12 -14.70
CA VAL A 363 1.20 11.08 -15.52
C VAL A 363 1.65 10.93 -16.97
N ALA A 364 0.86 10.18 -17.75
CA ALA A 364 1.16 9.95 -19.18
C ALA A 364 -0.14 9.71 -19.97
N PRO A 365 -0.17 10.00 -21.28
CA PRO A 365 -1.34 9.71 -22.11
C PRO A 365 -1.78 8.25 -22.01
N GLY A 366 -3.10 8.04 -21.99
CA GLY A 366 -3.75 6.73 -21.83
C GLY A 366 -3.86 6.23 -20.40
N LYS A 367 -3.15 6.84 -19.44
CA LYS A 367 -3.26 6.48 -18.02
C LYS A 367 -4.52 7.06 -17.39
N ARG A 368 -4.95 6.45 -16.32
CA ARG A 368 -6.05 6.89 -15.48
C ARG A 368 -5.73 8.27 -14.89
N ALA A 369 -6.69 9.17 -14.92
CA ALA A 369 -6.52 10.52 -14.37
C ALA A 369 -6.89 10.54 -12.88
N ASP A 370 -6.13 9.78 -12.08
CA ASP A 370 -6.10 9.88 -10.62
C ASP A 370 -4.86 10.71 -10.27
N LEU A 371 -5.08 11.97 -9.87
CA LEU A 371 -4.05 13.00 -9.75
C LEU A 371 -4.20 13.77 -8.45
N ALA A 372 -3.10 14.37 -7.98
CA ALA A 372 -3.08 15.28 -6.84
C ALA A 372 -2.39 16.59 -7.20
N ILE A 373 -3.02 17.71 -6.85
CA ILE A 373 -2.47 19.06 -6.97
C ILE A 373 -2.09 19.54 -5.57
N TRP A 374 -0.89 20.09 -5.43
CA TRP A 374 -0.27 20.38 -4.15
C TRP A 374 0.10 21.87 -4.01
N ASP A 375 -0.12 22.43 -2.82
CA ASP A 375 0.34 23.78 -2.44
C ASP A 375 1.85 23.77 -2.11
N VAL A 376 2.65 23.28 -3.05
CA VAL A 376 4.11 23.27 -3.02
C VAL A 376 4.66 23.64 -4.39
N LEU A 377 5.91 24.09 -4.45
CA LEU A 377 6.59 24.41 -5.70
C LEU A 377 7.54 23.28 -6.14
N GLU A 378 8.22 22.68 -5.17
CA GLU A 378 9.21 21.64 -5.42
C GLU A 378 8.69 20.28 -4.97
N PRO A 379 8.80 19.21 -5.79
CA PRO A 379 8.33 17.87 -5.41
C PRO A 379 8.94 17.34 -4.11
N ALA A 380 10.18 17.72 -3.79
CA ALA A 380 10.87 17.32 -2.58
C ALA A 380 10.17 17.79 -1.29
N GLU A 381 9.37 18.88 -1.37
CA GLU A 381 8.62 19.40 -0.22
C GLU A 381 7.60 18.38 0.32
N LEU A 382 7.11 17.48 -0.51
CA LEU A 382 6.17 16.42 -0.10
C LEU A 382 6.79 15.43 0.91
N SER A 383 8.10 15.18 0.81
CA SER A 383 8.83 14.35 1.77
C SER A 383 9.56 15.16 2.85
N TYR A 384 9.84 16.45 2.57
CA TYR A 384 10.54 17.31 3.52
C TYR A 384 9.69 17.72 4.71
N ARG A 385 8.43 18.09 4.46
CA ARG A 385 7.50 18.53 5.49
C ARG A 385 6.84 17.33 6.18
N PHE A 386 6.67 17.40 7.48
CA PHE A 386 5.89 16.41 8.24
C PHE A 386 4.93 17.11 9.19
N GLY A 387 3.78 16.49 9.45
CA GLY A 387 2.71 17.07 10.25
C GLY A 387 1.93 18.21 9.55
N VAL A 388 2.12 18.36 8.23
CA VAL A 388 1.41 19.32 7.38
C VAL A 388 0.84 18.59 6.19
N ASN A 389 -0.40 18.87 5.81
CA ASN A 389 -1.00 18.36 4.60
C ASN A 389 -1.05 19.46 3.53
N PRO A 390 -0.21 19.42 2.50
CA PRO A 390 -0.17 20.40 1.43
C PRO A 390 -1.13 20.09 0.27
N LEU A 391 -2.04 19.14 0.40
CA LEU A 391 -2.98 18.81 -0.66
C LEU A 391 -3.90 20.00 -0.95
N HIS A 392 -3.82 20.53 -2.17
CA HIS A 392 -4.75 21.55 -2.64
C HIS A 392 -6.03 20.91 -3.21
N ARG A 393 -5.87 19.92 -4.06
CA ARG A 393 -7.00 19.25 -4.70
C ARG A 393 -6.63 17.85 -5.19
N ARG A 394 -7.55 16.93 -5.07
CA ARG A 394 -7.45 15.60 -5.66
C ARG A 394 -8.39 15.49 -6.86
N ILE A 395 -7.94 14.80 -7.90
CA ILE A 395 -8.74 14.42 -9.08
C ILE A 395 -8.83 12.90 -9.08
N PHE A 396 -10.04 12.37 -9.15
CA PHE A 396 -10.27 10.93 -9.15
C PHE A 396 -11.08 10.51 -10.38
N GLY A 397 -10.50 9.65 -11.21
CA GLY A 397 -11.11 9.24 -12.47
C GLY A 397 -11.45 10.43 -13.36
N GLY A 398 -10.62 11.48 -13.35
CA GLY A 398 -10.79 12.69 -14.14
C GLY A 398 -11.85 13.67 -13.63
N ARG A 399 -12.35 13.50 -12.40
CA ARG A 399 -13.36 14.38 -11.77
C ARG A 399 -12.74 15.15 -10.61
N LEU A 400 -13.16 16.42 -10.48
CA LEU A 400 -12.74 17.32 -9.39
C LEU A 400 -13.44 16.99 -8.08
#